data_d64ff028f0919d940cf0f8100f058647
#
_entry.id   d64ff028f0919d940cf0f8100f058647
#
_cell.length_a   1.000
_cell.length_b   1.000
_cell.length_c   1.000
_cell.angle_alpha   90.00
_cell.angle_beta   90.00
_cell.angle_gamma   90.00
#
_symmetry.space_group_name_H-M   'P 1'
#
loop_
_entity.id
_entity.type
_entity.pdbx_description
1 polymer ?
#
loop_
_entity_poly.entity_id
_entity_poly.type
_entity_poly.pdbx_seq_one_letter_code
_entity_poly.pdbx_strand_id
1 'polypeptide(L)'
;VIKPIDSRGARGVIQLREDVDLNWAYNYSMEMSPSKKVMIEKFLDGPQISSESIITNYTCYTTGMSDRNYEHIKKYYPFIIENGGDLPSRFRKDFYNDLNDLITRISKSFNIKNGVIKGDIVIHNNRPYVIEMAPRLSGGYFSTNKIYSSTGVKFLQVAIQIALGE
;
A
#
# COMPACT_ATOMS: atom_id res chain seq x y z
N VAL A 1 2.95 -6.49 -14.30
CA VAL A 1 1.73 -6.83 -13.56
C VAL A 1 0.55 -6.28 -14.32
N ILE A 2 -0.53 -7.06 -14.42
CA ILE A 2 -1.85 -6.58 -14.81
C ILE A 2 -2.77 -6.65 -13.59
N LYS A 3 -3.60 -5.64 -13.40
CA LYS A 3 -4.51 -5.56 -12.24
C LYS A 3 -5.79 -4.78 -12.57
N PRO A 4 -6.93 -5.08 -11.91
CA PRO A 4 -8.11 -4.23 -11.95
C PRO A 4 -7.79 -2.84 -11.36
N ILE A 5 -8.45 -1.79 -11.85
CA ILE A 5 -8.24 -0.43 -11.30
C ILE A 5 -9.07 -0.17 -10.04
N ASP A 6 -10.09 -0.97 -9.76
CA ASP A 6 -11.13 -0.74 -8.75
C ASP A 6 -11.55 -2.00 -8.00
N SER A 7 -10.63 -2.94 -7.83
CA SER A 7 -10.81 -4.14 -7.01
C SER A 7 -10.13 -4.00 -5.64
N ARG A 8 -10.10 -5.07 -4.85
CA ARG A 8 -9.51 -5.11 -3.51
C ARG A 8 -8.90 -6.48 -3.18
N GLY A 9 -7.93 -6.50 -2.26
CA GLY A 9 -7.35 -7.74 -1.73
C GLY A 9 -6.62 -8.55 -2.80
N ALA A 10 -5.89 -7.90 -3.69
CA ALA A 10 -5.13 -8.48 -4.79
C ALA A 10 -5.96 -9.37 -5.76
N ARG A 11 -7.30 -9.27 -5.75
CA ARG A 11 -8.17 -10.01 -6.67
C ARG A 11 -7.95 -9.52 -8.09
N GLY A 12 -7.65 -10.43 -9.00
CA GLY A 12 -7.38 -10.10 -10.40
C GLY A 12 -5.97 -9.53 -10.64
N VAL A 13 -5.10 -9.51 -9.64
CA VAL A 13 -3.71 -9.08 -9.80
C VAL A 13 -2.87 -10.26 -10.27
N ILE A 14 -2.29 -10.15 -11.46
CA ILE A 14 -1.51 -11.20 -12.11
C ILE A 14 -0.09 -10.68 -12.43
N GLN A 15 0.91 -11.41 -11.97
CA GLN A 15 2.29 -11.18 -12.39
C GLN A 15 2.51 -11.74 -13.79
N LEU A 16 2.80 -10.89 -14.76
CA LEU A 16 3.06 -11.30 -16.14
C LEU A 16 4.53 -11.70 -16.31
N ARG A 17 4.76 -12.88 -16.86
CA ARG A 17 6.02 -13.38 -17.41
C ARG A 17 5.72 -14.03 -18.75
N GLU A 18 6.74 -14.51 -19.44
CA GLU A 18 6.63 -15.09 -20.79
C GLU A 18 5.72 -16.34 -20.86
N ASP A 19 5.57 -17.06 -19.75
CA ASP A 19 4.75 -18.27 -19.63
C ASP A 19 3.27 -18.00 -19.31
N VAL A 20 2.88 -16.72 -19.14
CA VAL A 20 1.49 -16.34 -18.84
C VAL A 20 0.77 -15.92 -20.12
N ASP A 21 -0.35 -16.57 -20.43
CA ASP A 21 -1.24 -16.14 -21.51
C ASP A 21 -1.81 -14.74 -21.21
N LEU A 22 -1.45 -13.78 -22.04
CA LEU A 22 -1.83 -12.38 -21.85
C LEU A 22 -3.34 -12.16 -22.01
N ASN A 23 -4.00 -12.90 -22.92
CA ASN A 23 -5.44 -12.78 -23.11
C ASN A 23 -6.20 -13.33 -21.89
N TRP A 24 -5.75 -14.46 -21.37
CA TRP A 24 -6.32 -14.99 -20.12
C TRP A 24 -6.12 -14.00 -18.97
N ALA A 25 -4.92 -13.49 -18.75
CA ALA A 25 -4.62 -12.56 -17.65
C ALA A 25 -5.44 -11.28 -17.77
N TYR A 26 -5.60 -10.74 -18.99
CA TYR A 26 -6.43 -9.57 -19.26
C TYR A 26 -7.90 -9.83 -18.91
N ASN A 27 -8.47 -10.90 -19.42
CA ASN A 27 -9.88 -11.23 -19.20
C ASN A 27 -10.15 -11.50 -17.71
N TYR A 28 -9.28 -12.26 -17.05
CA TYR A 28 -9.40 -12.53 -15.62
C TYR A 28 -9.35 -11.24 -14.78
N SER A 29 -8.39 -10.35 -15.06
CA SER A 29 -8.29 -9.07 -14.35
C SER A 29 -9.50 -8.16 -14.62
N MET A 30 -9.98 -8.13 -15.87
CA MET A 30 -11.14 -7.34 -16.27
C MET A 30 -12.44 -7.85 -15.61
N GLU A 31 -12.60 -9.17 -15.47
CA GLU A 31 -13.74 -9.77 -14.77
C GLU A 31 -13.81 -9.35 -13.30
N MET A 32 -12.65 -9.22 -12.65
CA MET A 32 -12.54 -8.78 -11.27
C MET A 32 -12.69 -7.28 -11.07
N SER A 33 -12.78 -6.50 -12.15
CA SER A 33 -13.02 -5.05 -12.11
C SER A 33 -14.50 -4.72 -12.25
N PRO A 34 -15.15 -4.07 -11.28
CA PRO A 34 -16.51 -3.55 -11.43
C PRO A 34 -16.69 -2.63 -12.64
N SER A 35 -15.73 -1.76 -12.91
CA SER A 35 -15.77 -0.84 -14.06
C SER A 35 -15.28 -1.46 -15.37
N LYS A 36 -14.87 -2.74 -15.37
CA LYS A 36 -14.30 -3.44 -16.52
C LYS A 36 -13.07 -2.75 -17.12
N LYS A 37 -12.21 -2.23 -16.23
CA LYS A 37 -10.95 -1.57 -16.60
C LYS A 37 -9.78 -2.21 -15.88
N VAL A 38 -8.67 -2.32 -16.59
CA VAL A 38 -7.42 -2.87 -16.06
C VAL A 38 -6.28 -1.89 -16.26
N MET A 39 -5.25 -2.04 -15.44
CA MET A 39 -3.99 -1.31 -15.50
C MET A 39 -2.86 -2.31 -15.71
N ILE A 40 -1.90 -1.96 -16.56
CA ILE A 40 -0.66 -2.73 -16.75
C ILE A 40 0.50 -1.87 -16.26
N GLU A 41 1.30 -2.43 -15.37
CA GLU A 41 2.43 -1.76 -14.75
C GLU A 41 3.68 -2.63 -14.83
N LYS A 42 4.85 -1.99 -14.77
CA LYS A 42 6.10 -2.71 -14.58
C LYS A 42 6.07 -3.42 -13.22
N PHE A 43 6.43 -4.72 -13.20
CA PHE A 43 6.70 -5.40 -11.94
C PHE A 43 7.99 -4.86 -11.32
N LEU A 44 7.89 -4.34 -10.11
CA LEU A 44 9.04 -3.92 -9.32
C LEU A 44 9.33 -5.00 -8.30
N ASP A 45 10.47 -5.64 -8.44
CA ASP A 45 10.94 -6.64 -7.48
C ASP A 45 11.51 -5.97 -6.24
N GLY A 46 11.19 -6.53 -5.08
CA GLY A 46 11.70 -6.04 -3.80
C GLY A 46 10.71 -6.26 -2.64
N PRO A 47 11.17 -6.03 -1.41
CA PRO A 47 10.31 -6.11 -0.25
C PRO A 47 9.19 -5.07 -0.32
N GLN A 48 8.00 -5.47 0.12
CA GLN A 48 6.85 -4.59 0.17
C GLN A 48 6.52 -4.22 1.61
N ILE A 49 6.02 -3.02 1.78
CA ILE A 49 5.56 -2.48 3.05
C ILE A 49 4.17 -1.85 2.90
N SER A 50 3.38 -1.97 3.96
CA SER A 50 2.17 -1.16 4.14
C SER A 50 2.48 0.01 5.07
N SER A 51 2.02 1.21 4.71
CA SER A 51 2.17 2.39 5.54
C SER A 51 0.82 2.98 5.91
N GLU A 52 0.74 3.56 7.12
CA GLU A 52 -0.33 4.47 7.52
C GLU A 52 0.24 5.76 8.03
N SER A 53 -0.23 6.84 7.46
CA SER A 53 0.32 8.16 7.64
C SER A 53 -0.76 9.18 7.97
N ILE A 54 -0.40 10.11 8.83
CA ILE A 54 -1.16 11.33 9.11
C ILE A 54 -0.63 12.41 8.19
N ILE A 55 -1.53 13.18 7.62
CA ILE A 55 -1.20 14.37 6.83
C ILE A 55 -1.71 15.59 7.58
N THR A 56 -0.82 16.54 7.83
CA THR A 56 -1.15 17.84 8.41
C THR A 56 -0.44 18.94 7.62
N ASN A 57 -1.20 19.90 7.08
CA ASN A 57 -0.70 20.96 6.21
C ASN A 57 0.21 20.41 5.08
N TYR A 58 -0.26 19.37 4.38
CA TYR A 58 0.44 18.63 3.33
C TYR A 58 1.69 17.87 3.77
N THR A 59 2.07 17.92 5.05
CA THR A 59 3.23 17.20 5.57
C THR A 59 2.83 15.83 6.08
N CYS A 60 3.60 14.82 5.72
CA CYS A 60 3.36 13.43 6.10
C CYS A 60 4.11 13.04 7.37
N TYR A 61 3.42 12.30 8.23
CA TYR A 61 3.96 11.63 9.41
C TYR A 61 3.53 10.16 9.38
N THR A 62 4.40 9.27 8.94
CA THR A 62 4.12 7.82 8.90
C THR A 62 4.19 7.23 10.30
N THR A 63 3.05 6.87 10.85
CA THR A 63 2.91 6.28 12.20
C THR A 63 3.01 4.77 12.18
N GLY A 64 2.39 4.13 11.20
CA GLY A 64 2.43 2.69 10.97
C GLY A 64 3.24 2.33 9.73
N MET A 65 4.22 1.46 9.88
CA MET A 65 5.01 0.91 8.79
C MET A 65 5.21 -0.59 9.05
N SER A 66 4.59 -1.43 8.24
CA SER A 66 4.59 -2.90 8.39
C SER A 66 5.21 -3.55 7.18
N ASP A 67 6.00 -4.59 7.39
CA ASP A 67 6.41 -5.50 6.31
C ASP A 67 5.17 -6.23 5.80
N ARG A 68 5.18 -6.57 4.50
CA ARG A 68 4.19 -7.46 3.88
C ARG A 68 4.92 -8.75 3.49
N ASN A 69 4.39 -9.89 3.94
CA ASN A 69 5.02 -11.18 3.75
C ASN A 69 4.45 -11.89 2.51
N TYR A 70 5.35 -12.28 1.61
CA TYR A 70 5.06 -12.99 0.36
C TYR A 70 5.91 -14.26 0.24
N GLU A 71 6.04 -15.02 1.33
CA GLU A 71 6.88 -16.21 1.40
C GLU A 71 6.54 -17.27 0.34
N HIS A 72 5.27 -17.31 -0.05
CA HIS A 72 4.77 -18.28 -1.01
C HIS A 72 4.52 -17.72 -2.42
N ILE A 73 5.07 -16.54 -2.75
CA ILE A 73 4.83 -15.89 -4.05
C ILE A 73 5.19 -16.78 -5.24
N LYS A 74 6.26 -17.55 -5.13
CA LYS A 74 6.68 -18.49 -6.20
C LYS A 74 5.70 -19.66 -6.35
N LYS A 75 5.14 -20.15 -5.25
CA LYS A 75 4.20 -21.28 -5.22
C LYS A 75 2.86 -20.94 -5.87
N TYR A 76 2.41 -19.71 -5.67
CA TYR A 76 1.10 -19.25 -6.14
C TYR A 76 1.17 -18.43 -7.43
N TYR A 77 2.37 -18.35 -8.03
CA TYR A 77 2.52 -17.70 -9.33
C TYR A 77 1.49 -18.23 -10.35
N PRO A 78 0.84 -17.39 -11.16
CA PRO A 78 1.09 -15.95 -11.35
C PRO A 78 0.34 -15.02 -10.37
N PHE A 79 -0.32 -15.55 -9.36
CA PHE A 79 -1.05 -14.77 -8.35
C PHE A 79 -0.10 -14.18 -7.31
N ILE A 80 -0.39 -12.94 -6.89
CA ILE A 80 0.34 -12.25 -5.83
C ILE A 80 -0.48 -12.37 -4.54
N ILE A 81 -0.10 -13.32 -3.68
CA ILE A 81 -0.83 -13.63 -2.44
C ILE A 81 0.04 -13.26 -1.24
N GLU A 82 -0.46 -12.32 -0.45
CA GLU A 82 0.13 -11.93 0.83
C GLU A 82 -0.29 -12.93 1.92
N ASN A 83 0.65 -13.37 2.76
CA ASN A 83 0.41 -14.30 3.85
C ASN A 83 0.63 -13.70 5.25
N GLY A 84 0.60 -12.37 5.36
CA GLY A 84 0.71 -11.65 6.62
C GLY A 84 1.66 -10.48 6.57
N GLY A 85 2.04 -9.98 7.76
CA GLY A 85 2.97 -8.87 7.86
C GLY A 85 3.45 -8.66 9.29
N ASP A 86 4.63 -8.03 9.41
CA ASP A 86 5.29 -7.73 10.68
C ASP A 86 5.29 -6.24 10.95
N LEU A 87 4.90 -5.84 12.16
CA LEU A 87 4.88 -4.45 12.62
C LEU A 87 5.63 -4.33 13.95
N PRO A 88 6.60 -3.42 14.10
CA PRO A 88 7.06 -2.45 13.09
C PRO A 88 7.88 -3.09 11.97
N SER A 89 7.89 -2.45 10.80
CA SER A 89 8.71 -2.87 9.68
C SER A 89 10.20 -2.85 10.02
N ARG A 90 10.93 -3.87 9.58
CA ARG A 90 12.40 -3.91 9.64
C ARG A 90 13.07 -2.82 8.80
N PHE A 91 12.38 -2.29 7.81
CA PHE A 91 12.84 -1.23 6.92
C PHE A 91 12.57 0.19 7.45
N ARG A 92 11.95 0.32 8.63
CA ARG A 92 11.56 1.62 9.18
C ARG A 92 12.74 2.57 9.35
N LYS A 93 13.88 2.09 9.86
CA LYS A 93 15.04 2.94 10.12
C LYS A 93 15.64 3.51 8.82
N ASP A 94 15.65 2.70 7.77
CA ASP A 94 16.34 3.04 6.52
C ASP A 94 15.48 3.92 5.60
N PHE A 95 14.16 3.73 5.60
CA PHE A 95 13.26 4.35 4.61
C PHE A 95 12.20 5.28 5.20
N TYR A 96 12.22 5.55 6.50
CA TYR A 96 11.19 6.40 7.13
C TYR A 96 11.13 7.81 6.51
N ASN A 97 12.28 8.46 6.35
CA ASN A 97 12.34 9.81 5.80
C ASN A 97 11.96 9.83 4.31
N ASP A 98 12.51 8.93 3.52
CA ASP A 98 12.21 8.83 2.08
C ASP A 98 10.72 8.56 1.84
N LEU A 99 10.11 7.74 2.69
CA LEU A 99 8.68 7.45 2.63
C LEU A 99 7.84 8.68 2.99
N ASN A 100 8.18 9.40 4.06
CA ASN A 100 7.49 10.64 4.43
C ASN A 100 7.59 11.69 3.33
N ASP A 101 8.76 11.86 2.72
CA ASP A 101 8.96 12.78 1.61
C ASP A 101 8.15 12.39 0.37
N LEU A 102 8.12 11.10 0.05
CA LEU A 102 7.31 10.56 -1.05
C LEU A 102 5.82 10.84 -0.81
N ILE A 103 5.28 10.49 0.37
CA ILE A 103 3.87 10.68 0.68
C ILE A 103 3.52 12.18 0.80
N THR A 104 4.43 13.01 1.29
CA THR A 104 4.27 14.49 1.30
C THR A 104 4.11 15.04 -0.12
N ARG A 105 4.91 14.59 -1.07
CA ARG A 105 4.76 15.00 -2.48
C ARG A 105 3.43 14.54 -3.06
N ILE A 106 3.01 13.32 -2.74
CA ILE A 106 1.72 12.77 -3.16
C ILE A 106 0.57 13.58 -2.57
N SER A 107 0.59 13.89 -1.27
CA SER A 107 -0.46 14.67 -0.61
C SER A 107 -0.63 16.05 -1.26
N LYS A 108 0.47 16.71 -1.62
CA LYS A 108 0.44 17.98 -2.36
C LYS A 108 -0.15 17.82 -3.76
N SER A 109 0.24 16.78 -4.49
CA SER A 109 -0.24 16.53 -5.85
C SER A 109 -1.74 16.25 -5.92
N PHE A 110 -2.29 15.59 -4.90
CA PHE A 110 -3.71 15.28 -4.79
C PHE A 110 -4.49 16.30 -3.95
N ASN A 111 -3.85 17.40 -3.53
CA ASN A 111 -4.45 18.43 -2.68
C ASN A 111 -5.04 17.89 -1.36
N ILE A 112 -4.37 16.90 -0.77
CA ILE A 112 -4.74 16.35 0.53
C ILE A 112 -4.02 17.17 1.61
N LYS A 113 -4.67 18.22 2.10
CA LYS A 113 -4.09 19.13 3.09
C LYS A 113 -4.00 18.48 4.46
N ASN A 114 -5.08 17.86 4.91
CA ASN A 114 -5.19 17.20 6.22
C ASN A 114 -5.93 15.87 6.05
N GLY A 115 -5.59 14.86 6.84
CA GLY A 115 -6.25 13.57 6.82
C GLY A 115 -5.30 12.39 7.04
N VAL A 116 -5.68 11.25 6.50
CA VAL A 116 -4.90 10.02 6.59
C VAL A 116 -4.67 9.42 5.21
N ILE A 117 -3.53 8.79 5.03
CA ILE A 117 -3.20 8.06 3.79
C ILE A 117 -2.66 6.69 4.16
N LYS A 118 -3.28 5.64 3.59
CA LYS A 118 -2.76 4.28 3.56
C LYS A 118 -1.95 4.11 2.28
N GLY A 119 -0.76 3.52 2.36
CA GLY A 119 0.08 3.23 1.22
C GLY A 119 0.53 1.78 1.16
N ASP A 120 0.55 1.20 -0.04
CA ASP A 120 1.28 -0.01 -0.38
C ASP A 120 2.50 0.38 -1.21
N ILE A 121 3.66 0.02 -0.72
CA ILE A 121 4.96 0.51 -1.19
C ILE A 121 5.85 -0.69 -1.48
N VAL A 122 6.63 -0.63 -2.54
CA VAL A 122 7.74 -1.57 -2.80
C VAL A 122 9.07 -0.84 -2.69
N ILE A 123 10.04 -1.47 -2.04
CA ILE A 123 11.41 -0.98 -1.97
C ILE A 123 12.18 -1.64 -3.11
N HIS A 124 12.40 -0.91 -4.20
CA HIS A 124 13.09 -1.39 -5.39
C HIS A 124 14.36 -0.57 -5.61
N ASN A 125 15.49 -1.23 -5.84
CA ASN A 125 16.79 -0.58 -6.02
C ASN A 125 17.09 0.46 -4.92
N ASN A 126 16.84 0.08 -3.67
CA ASN A 126 17.05 0.92 -2.48
C ASN A 126 16.24 2.24 -2.49
N ARG A 127 15.05 2.25 -3.10
CA ARG A 127 14.13 3.40 -3.11
C ARG A 127 12.68 2.94 -2.93
N PRO A 128 11.84 3.70 -2.22
CA PRO A 128 10.42 3.41 -2.12
C PRO A 128 9.67 3.85 -3.40
N TYR A 129 8.83 2.96 -3.90
CA TYR A 129 7.89 3.21 -5.01
C TYR A 129 6.48 2.87 -4.58
N VAL A 130 5.53 3.68 -5.02
CA VAL A 130 4.11 3.45 -4.74
C VAL A 130 3.56 2.33 -5.62
N ILE A 131 2.89 1.37 -4.99
CA ILE A 131 2.03 0.39 -5.65
C ILE A 131 0.59 0.90 -5.66
N GLU A 132 0.12 1.39 -4.51
CA GLU A 132 -1.23 1.92 -4.32
C GLU A 132 -1.25 2.91 -3.16
N MET A 133 -2.06 3.97 -3.29
CA MET A 133 -2.34 4.91 -2.20
C MET A 133 -3.83 5.12 -2.07
N ALA A 134 -4.31 5.20 -0.83
CA ALA A 134 -5.72 5.45 -0.55
C ALA A 134 -5.88 6.45 0.61
N PRO A 135 -6.69 7.52 0.45
CA PRO A 135 -6.97 8.49 1.51
C PRO A 135 -8.02 7.93 2.49
N ARG A 136 -7.69 6.85 3.17
CA ARG A 136 -8.54 6.16 4.14
C ARG A 136 -7.71 5.39 5.16
N LEU A 137 -8.36 4.95 6.22
CA LEU A 137 -7.81 4.01 7.20
C LEU A 137 -7.67 2.60 6.61
N SER A 138 -6.66 1.87 7.04
CA SER A 138 -6.50 0.45 6.71
C SER A 138 -7.49 -0.43 7.44
N GLY A 139 -7.81 -1.57 6.82
CA GLY A 139 -8.54 -2.66 7.47
C GLY A 139 -7.64 -3.57 8.33
N GLY A 140 -8.20 -4.72 8.73
CA GLY A 140 -7.44 -5.76 9.43
C GLY A 140 -6.89 -5.33 10.80
N TYR A 141 -7.57 -4.42 11.48
CA TYR A 141 -7.16 -3.85 12.77
C TYR A 141 -5.81 -3.09 12.72
N PHE A 142 -5.30 -2.75 11.53
CA PHE A 142 -4.03 -2.06 11.41
C PHE A 142 -4.09 -0.67 12.03
N SER A 143 -5.03 0.17 11.60
CA SER A 143 -5.23 1.52 12.11
C SER A 143 -5.73 1.57 13.54
N THR A 144 -6.61 0.65 13.92
CA THR A 144 -7.33 0.69 15.22
C THR A 144 -6.52 0.11 16.38
N ASN A 145 -5.76 -0.97 16.12
CA ASN A 145 -5.11 -1.72 17.19
C ASN A 145 -3.60 -1.89 16.97
N LYS A 146 -3.18 -2.36 15.78
CA LYS A 146 -1.80 -2.79 15.57
C LYS A 146 -0.79 -1.65 15.67
N ILE A 147 -1.11 -0.47 15.12
CA ILE A 147 -0.24 0.72 15.24
C ILE A 147 -0.06 1.09 16.70
N TYR A 148 -1.16 1.17 17.46
CA TYR A 148 -1.08 1.50 18.89
C TYR A 148 -0.23 0.50 19.66
N SER A 149 -0.49 -0.79 19.49
CA SER A 149 0.24 -1.85 20.19
C SER A 149 1.74 -1.87 19.86
N SER A 150 2.11 -1.47 18.65
CA SER A 150 3.50 -1.48 18.17
C SER A 150 4.25 -0.19 18.45
N THR A 151 3.58 0.97 18.42
CA THR A 151 4.23 2.29 18.44
C THR A 151 3.79 3.18 19.59
N GLY A 152 2.71 2.83 20.31
CA GLY A 152 2.05 3.69 21.29
C GLY A 152 1.23 4.84 20.71
N VAL A 153 1.24 5.02 19.39
CA VAL A 153 0.50 6.11 18.73
C VAL A 153 -0.98 5.78 18.64
N LYS A 154 -1.82 6.62 19.22
CA LYS A 154 -3.29 6.53 19.16
C LYS A 154 -3.81 7.01 17.79
N PHE A 155 -3.42 6.31 16.74
CA PHE A 155 -3.63 6.73 15.35
C PHE A 155 -5.09 7.09 15.02
N LEU A 156 -6.04 6.24 15.43
CA LEU A 156 -7.46 6.49 15.19
C LEU A 156 -7.95 7.77 15.89
N GLN A 157 -7.50 8.02 17.13
CA GLN A 157 -7.85 9.24 17.85
C GLN A 157 -7.34 10.48 17.10
N VAL A 158 -6.09 10.47 16.67
CA VAL A 158 -5.50 11.58 15.89
C VAL A 158 -6.23 11.78 14.56
N ALA A 159 -6.59 10.69 13.88
CA ALA A 159 -7.36 10.76 12.64
C ALA A 159 -8.74 11.44 12.84
N ILE A 160 -9.41 11.15 13.95
CA ILE A 160 -10.70 11.79 14.32
C ILE A 160 -10.48 13.28 14.64
N GLN A 161 -9.48 13.61 15.44
CA GLN A 161 -9.17 15.01 15.80
C GLN A 161 -8.90 15.86 14.55
N ILE A 162 -8.09 15.36 13.62
CA ILE A 162 -7.82 16.03 12.34
C ILE A 162 -9.12 16.23 11.53
N ALA A 163 -10.00 15.23 11.52
CA ALA A 163 -11.28 15.34 10.82
C ALA A 163 -12.23 16.36 11.46
N LEU A 164 -12.08 16.62 12.77
CA LEU A 164 -12.82 17.66 13.51
C LEU A 164 -12.16 19.04 13.41
N GLY A 165 -10.97 19.14 12.81
CA GLY A 165 -10.24 20.40 12.67
C GLY A 165 -9.41 20.79 13.89
N GLU A 166 -9.10 19.82 14.76
CA GLU A 166 -8.29 20.00 15.97
C GLU A 166 -6.78 19.76 15.70
#